data_983c92e8401fead598bdd9ef669c0fb6
#
_entry.id   983c92e8401fead598bdd9ef669c0fb6
#
_cell.length_a   1.000
_cell.length_b   1.000
_cell.length_c   1.000
_cell.angle_alpha   90.00
_cell.angle_beta   90.00
_cell.angle_gamma   90.00
#
_symmetry.space_group_name_H-M   'P 1'
#
loop_
_entity.id
_entity.type
_entity.pdbx_description
1 polymer ?
#
loop_
_entity_poly.entity_id
_entity_poly.type
_entity_poly.pdbx_seq_one_letter_code
_entity_poly.pdbx_strand_id
1 'polypeptide(L)'
;MDSCAVSSMTAVVPPQRTNRIPVPSEAAQASVLIIDDEREIRFAVATSLTALGMRVLEASNAATASAIAASENPDLFLLDLGLPDRSGMELCAELRLWTSAPIIVLSARHAERDKVALLRAGADDYVSKPFGMPELVARIEAQLRRARTPHRKLPPAFEVDGLSIDLIQNELRRGDTVIRLSPTEWRIFRTLVLWGGRPVPHQEMFNAVWGRQFGNPSQYLRVYVTHLRRKIERDAATPRVILTEPGIGYRLGSD
;
A
#
# COMPACT_ATOMS: atom_id res chain seq x y z
N MET A 1 11.85 -82.40 1.38
CA MET A 1 10.77 -81.56 0.81
C MET A 1 10.56 -80.46 1.71
N ASP A 2 11.45 -79.47 1.65
CA ASP A 2 11.46 -78.37 2.62
C ASP A 2 11.19 -77.06 1.89
N SER A 3 10.06 -76.48 2.26
CA SER A 3 9.62 -75.19 1.77
C SER A 3 10.16 -74.10 2.69
N CYS A 4 11.14 -73.33 2.20
CA CYS A 4 11.72 -72.21 2.94
C CYS A 4 10.89 -70.96 2.68
N ALA A 5 10.19 -70.47 3.67
CA ALA A 5 9.45 -69.21 3.66
C ALA A 5 10.39 -68.05 3.97
N VAL A 6 10.62 -67.22 3.00
CA VAL A 6 11.41 -65.99 3.14
C VAL A 6 10.47 -64.86 3.65
N SER A 7 10.67 -64.47 4.90
CA SER A 7 9.96 -63.36 5.54
C SER A 7 10.52 -62.03 5.09
N SER A 8 9.73 -61.28 4.33
CA SER A 8 10.11 -59.90 3.92
C SER A 8 9.93 -58.94 5.08
N MET A 9 11.01 -58.47 5.66
CA MET A 9 11.01 -57.33 6.60
C MET A 9 10.82 -56.03 5.80
N THR A 10 9.65 -55.44 5.92
CA THR A 10 9.37 -54.10 5.41
C THR A 10 9.97 -53.09 6.42
N ALA A 11 11.04 -52.41 6.00
CA ALA A 11 11.61 -51.33 6.81
C ALA A 11 10.70 -50.12 6.80
N VAL A 12 10.17 -49.78 7.96
CA VAL A 12 9.42 -48.52 8.22
C VAL A 12 10.43 -47.39 8.26
N VAL A 13 10.45 -46.54 7.24
CA VAL A 13 11.22 -45.30 7.22
C VAL A 13 10.48 -44.29 8.10
N PRO A 14 11.10 -43.72 9.14
CA PRO A 14 10.47 -42.69 9.94
C PRO A 14 10.32 -41.39 9.14
N PRO A 15 9.25 -40.60 9.35
CA PRO A 15 9.05 -39.34 8.66
C PRO A 15 10.18 -38.36 9.02
N GLN A 16 10.93 -37.93 8.01
CA GLN A 16 11.92 -36.87 8.17
C GLN A 16 11.20 -35.58 8.54
N ARG A 17 11.38 -35.13 9.78
CA ARG A 17 11.04 -33.77 10.21
C ARG A 17 11.93 -32.81 9.41
N THR A 18 11.39 -32.26 8.32
CA THR A 18 11.99 -31.10 7.66
C THR A 18 11.94 -29.94 8.65
N ASN A 19 13.06 -29.71 9.32
CA ASN A 19 13.27 -28.50 10.11
C ASN A 19 13.42 -27.34 9.12
N ARG A 20 12.30 -26.82 8.61
CA ARG A 20 12.27 -25.57 7.86
C ARG A 20 12.63 -24.48 8.85
N ILE A 21 13.85 -24.01 8.77
CA ILE A 21 14.23 -22.71 9.36
C ILE A 21 13.23 -21.71 8.75
N PRO A 22 12.43 -21.02 9.57
CA PRO A 22 11.53 -20.00 9.03
C PRO A 22 12.40 -18.94 8.36
N VAL A 23 12.30 -18.82 7.04
CA VAL A 23 12.87 -17.70 6.32
C VAL A 23 12.12 -16.47 6.86
N PRO A 24 12.78 -15.45 7.42
CA PRO A 24 12.11 -14.26 7.88
C PRO A 24 11.26 -13.71 6.74
N SER A 25 9.98 -13.42 6.99
CA SER A 25 9.13 -12.80 5.99
C SER A 25 9.80 -11.48 5.60
N GLU A 26 9.70 -11.08 4.32
CA GLU A 26 10.25 -9.79 3.87
C GLU A 26 9.72 -8.60 4.70
N ALA A 27 8.57 -8.77 5.35
CA ALA A 27 8.01 -7.85 6.33
C ALA A 27 8.85 -7.74 7.62
N ALA A 28 9.60 -8.78 7.99
CA ALA A 28 10.39 -8.82 9.24
C ALA A 28 11.55 -7.81 9.30
N GLN A 29 11.82 -7.03 8.26
CA GLN A 29 12.83 -5.96 8.24
C GLN A 29 12.20 -4.56 8.08
N ALA A 30 10.88 -4.47 8.00
CA ALA A 30 10.19 -3.20 7.80
C ALA A 30 10.11 -2.39 9.10
N SER A 31 10.24 -1.07 8.97
CA SER A 31 10.01 -0.11 10.04
C SER A 31 8.61 0.48 9.94
N VAL A 32 7.85 0.42 11.04
CA VAL A 32 6.47 0.92 11.12
C VAL A 32 6.40 2.00 12.20
N LEU A 33 5.95 3.21 11.84
CA LEU A 33 5.68 4.27 12.81
C LEU A 33 4.20 4.24 13.20
N ILE A 34 3.95 4.00 14.49
CA ILE A 34 2.61 4.02 15.09
C ILE A 34 2.39 5.40 15.72
N ILE A 35 1.34 6.09 15.29
CA ILE A 35 0.98 7.44 15.72
C ILE A 35 -0.44 7.39 16.29
N ASP A 36 -0.57 7.37 17.60
CA ASP A 36 -1.85 7.26 18.31
C ASP A 36 -1.64 7.83 19.72
N ASP A 37 -2.56 8.58 20.29
CA ASP A 37 -2.43 9.12 21.65
C ASP A 37 -2.77 8.08 22.71
N GLU A 38 -3.58 7.06 22.36
CA GLU A 38 -3.95 5.95 23.25
C GLU A 38 -2.78 4.97 23.45
N ARG A 39 -2.18 4.97 24.64
CA ARG A 39 -1.03 4.13 24.99
C ARG A 39 -1.32 2.63 24.82
N GLU A 40 -2.52 2.21 25.18
CA GLU A 40 -2.96 0.80 25.13
C GLU A 40 -2.97 0.31 23.68
N ILE A 41 -3.47 1.12 22.76
CA ILE A 41 -3.50 0.81 21.33
C ILE A 41 -2.07 0.71 20.79
N ARG A 42 -1.21 1.71 21.06
CA ARG A 42 0.19 1.67 20.63
C ARG A 42 0.89 0.42 21.15
N PHE A 43 0.73 0.11 22.44
CA PHE A 43 1.37 -1.07 23.06
C PHE A 43 0.90 -2.38 22.42
N ALA A 44 -0.40 -2.56 22.21
CA ALA A 44 -0.96 -3.78 21.62
C ALA A 44 -0.48 -3.98 20.17
N VAL A 45 -0.48 -2.90 19.37
CA VAL A 45 -0.01 -2.93 17.98
C VAL A 45 1.50 -3.15 17.94
N ALA A 46 2.28 -2.42 18.74
CA ALA A 46 3.74 -2.56 18.81
C ALA A 46 4.16 -3.99 19.19
N THR A 47 3.52 -4.57 20.20
CA THR A 47 3.78 -5.94 20.63
C THR A 47 3.55 -6.93 19.50
N SER A 48 2.42 -6.79 18.79
CA SER A 48 2.07 -7.68 17.67
C SER A 48 3.03 -7.56 16.50
N LEU A 49 3.41 -6.34 16.11
CA LEU A 49 4.31 -6.11 14.99
C LEU A 49 5.76 -6.52 15.30
N THR A 50 6.22 -6.28 16.55
CA THR A 50 7.55 -6.72 17.01
C THR A 50 7.63 -8.25 17.03
N ALA A 51 6.57 -8.95 17.43
CA ALA A 51 6.52 -10.42 17.39
C ALA A 51 6.63 -10.97 15.94
N LEU A 52 6.26 -10.18 14.94
CA LEU A 52 6.43 -10.49 13.51
C LEU A 52 7.80 -10.05 12.95
N GLY A 53 8.70 -9.53 13.81
CA GLY A 53 10.04 -9.11 13.42
C GLY A 53 10.13 -7.71 12.79
N MET A 54 9.08 -6.92 12.85
CA MET A 54 9.09 -5.53 12.35
C MET A 54 9.75 -4.61 13.38
N ARG A 55 10.46 -3.60 12.89
CA ARG A 55 10.94 -2.49 13.71
C ARG A 55 9.81 -1.52 13.98
N VAL A 56 9.47 -1.29 15.22
CA VAL A 56 8.38 -0.39 15.61
C VAL A 56 8.94 0.92 16.17
N LEU A 57 8.38 2.02 15.68
CA LEU A 57 8.58 3.37 16.16
C LEU A 57 7.25 3.89 16.70
N GLU A 58 7.24 4.67 17.76
CA GLU A 58 6.02 5.14 18.41
C GLU A 58 6.02 6.64 18.58
N ALA A 59 4.86 7.27 18.33
CA ALA A 59 4.60 8.67 18.61
C ALA A 59 3.20 8.83 19.22
N SER A 60 3.07 9.66 20.23
CA SER A 60 1.79 9.96 20.89
C SER A 60 1.12 11.26 20.42
N ASN A 61 1.75 11.97 19.50
CA ASN A 61 1.27 13.23 18.94
C ASN A 61 1.92 13.51 17.59
N ALA A 62 1.38 14.46 16.83
CA ALA A 62 1.82 14.77 15.49
C ALA A 62 3.22 15.41 15.44
N ALA A 63 3.57 16.24 16.41
CA ALA A 63 4.91 16.88 16.44
C ALA A 63 6.03 15.85 16.57
N THR A 64 5.88 14.89 17.51
CA THR A 64 6.81 13.78 17.69
C THR A 64 6.83 12.87 16.45
N ALA A 65 5.66 12.61 15.87
CA ALA A 65 5.56 11.79 14.65
C ALA A 65 6.32 12.42 13.47
N SER A 66 6.17 13.73 13.23
CA SER A 66 6.91 14.43 12.16
C SER A 66 8.42 14.37 12.37
N ALA A 67 8.90 14.54 13.62
CA ALA A 67 10.32 14.48 13.94
C ALA A 67 10.90 13.07 13.70
N ILE A 68 10.21 12.02 14.18
CA ILE A 68 10.62 10.61 13.97
C ILE A 68 10.55 10.26 12.48
N ALA A 69 9.50 10.67 11.79
CA ALA A 69 9.34 10.39 10.38
C ALA A 69 10.47 10.97 9.53
N ALA A 70 10.92 12.19 9.84
CA ALA A 70 12.02 12.87 9.15
C ALA A 70 13.39 12.21 9.42
N SER A 71 13.64 11.72 10.65
CA SER A 71 14.93 11.13 11.03
C SER A 71 15.04 9.64 10.66
N GLU A 72 13.96 8.88 10.81
CA GLU A 72 13.97 7.41 10.72
C GLU A 72 13.46 6.88 9.39
N ASN A 73 12.75 7.70 8.60
CA ASN A 73 12.17 7.37 7.30
C ASN A 73 11.44 6.00 7.30
N PRO A 74 10.34 5.85 8.06
CA PRO A 74 9.66 4.56 8.21
C PRO A 74 9.07 4.04 6.90
N ASP A 75 9.01 2.72 6.77
CA ASP A 75 8.46 2.02 5.59
C ASP A 75 6.92 2.04 5.55
N LEU A 76 6.26 2.33 6.68
CA LEU A 76 4.81 2.43 6.78
C LEU A 76 4.41 3.27 8.00
N PHE A 77 3.31 4.01 7.86
CA PHE A 77 2.69 4.79 8.91
C PHE A 77 1.33 4.20 9.31
N LEU A 78 1.12 4.00 10.61
CA LEU A 78 -0.21 3.82 11.21
C LEU A 78 -0.58 5.12 11.91
N LEU A 79 -1.66 5.76 11.50
CA LEU A 79 -2.00 7.12 11.92
C LEU A 79 -3.41 7.19 12.50
N ASP A 80 -3.52 7.53 13.77
CA ASP A 80 -4.80 7.94 14.34
C ASP A 80 -5.15 9.37 13.95
N LEU A 81 -6.44 9.65 13.86
CA LEU A 81 -6.94 10.99 13.54
C LEU A 81 -7.10 11.88 14.76
N GLY A 82 -7.30 11.28 15.92
CA GLY A 82 -7.62 11.96 17.18
C GLY A 82 -6.39 12.42 17.97
N LEU A 83 -5.37 12.96 17.31
CA LEU A 83 -4.15 13.40 18.01
C LEU A 83 -4.40 14.65 18.85
N PRO A 84 -3.67 14.81 19.98
CA PRO A 84 -3.95 15.87 20.95
C PRO A 84 -3.47 17.26 20.52
N ASP A 85 -2.49 17.35 19.64
CA ASP A 85 -1.83 18.60 19.24
C ASP A 85 -2.35 19.16 17.91
N ARG A 86 -2.75 18.31 16.98
CA ARG A 86 -3.39 18.71 15.70
C ARG A 86 -4.11 17.54 15.04
N SER A 87 -4.91 17.85 14.04
CA SER A 87 -5.65 16.81 13.29
C SER A 87 -4.70 15.82 12.60
N GLY A 88 -4.94 14.50 12.77
CA GLY A 88 -4.24 13.47 12.02
C GLY A 88 -4.44 13.59 10.50
N MET A 89 -5.53 14.22 10.02
CA MET A 89 -5.70 14.52 8.59
C MET A 89 -4.68 15.54 8.08
N GLU A 90 -4.38 16.56 8.87
CA GLU A 90 -3.35 17.57 8.53
C GLU A 90 -1.97 16.92 8.51
N LEU A 91 -1.67 16.07 9.50
CA LEU A 91 -0.43 15.31 9.52
C LEU A 91 -0.31 14.36 8.30
N CYS A 92 -1.39 13.68 7.92
CA CYS A 92 -1.42 12.83 6.73
C CYS A 92 -1.07 13.62 5.47
N ALA A 93 -1.70 14.78 5.28
CA ALA A 93 -1.44 15.65 4.14
C ALA A 93 0.01 16.18 4.13
N GLU A 94 0.55 16.55 5.30
CA GLU A 94 1.94 16.99 5.44
C GLU A 94 2.92 15.86 5.09
N LEU A 95 2.77 14.69 5.68
CA LEU A 95 3.60 13.52 5.38
C LEU A 95 3.62 13.21 3.88
N ARG A 96 2.46 13.30 3.22
CA ARG A 96 2.32 13.00 1.80
C ARG A 96 3.07 13.97 0.87
N LEU A 97 3.45 15.15 1.35
CA LEU A 97 4.26 16.08 0.55
C LEU A 97 5.67 15.55 0.27
N TRP A 98 6.22 14.71 1.16
CA TRP A 98 7.62 14.28 1.05
C TRP A 98 7.84 12.76 1.18
N THR A 99 6.86 11.96 1.63
CA THR A 99 7.00 10.50 1.66
C THR A 99 6.05 9.80 0.71
N SER A 100 6.54 8.71 0.10
CA SER A 100 5.74 7.74 -0.67
C SER A 100 5.39 6.49 0.14
N ALA A 101 5.86 6.36 1.38
CA ALA A 101 5.54 5.23 2.25
C ALA A 101 4.03 5.14 2.51
N PRO A 102 3.45 3.93 2.58
CA PRO A 102 2.02 3.76 2.81
C PRO A 102 1.58 4.34 4.16
N ILE A 103 0.44 5.03 4.15
CA ILE A 103 -0.22 5.57 5.34
C ILE A 103 -1.55 4.85 5.51
N ILE A 104 -1.67 4.05 6.58
CA ILE A 104 -2.93 3.42 7.01
C ILE A 104 -3.50 4.26 8.15
N VAL A 105 -4.71 4.77 7.95
CA VAL A 105 -5.38 5.57 8.98
C VAL A 105 -6.23 4.67 9.88
N LEU A 106 -6.08 4.83 11.20
CA LEU A 106 -6.93 4.23 12.22
C LEU A 106 -8.00 5.26 12.61
N SER A 107 -9.28 4.91 12.54
CA SER A 107 -10.34 5.90 12.77
C SER A 107 -11.57 5.30 13.45
N ALA A 108 -12.11 6.00 14.46
CA ALA A 108 -13.41 5.70 15.04
C ALA A 108 -14.59 6.19 14.16
N ARG A 109 -14.30 6.94 13.09
CA ARG A 109 -15.32 7.52 12.21
C ARG A 109 -15.74 6.53 11.14
N HIS A 110 -17.04 6.22 11.08
CA HIS A 110 -17.61 5.22 10.15
C HIS A 110 -18.28 5.84 8.92
N ALA A 111 -18.46 7.16 8.90
CA ALA A 111 -19.18 7.82 7.81
C ALA A 111 -18.39 7.75 6.48
N GLU A 112 -19.08 7.42 5.40
CA GLU A 112 -18.50 7.34 4.04
C GLU A 112 -17.79 8.65 3.62
N ARG A 113 -18.34 9.79 4.06
CA ARG A 113 -17.75 11.12 3.81
C ARG A 113 -16.37 11.29 4.44
N ASP A 114 -16.18 10.72 5.64
CA ASP A 114 -14.90 10.79 6.35
C ASP A 114 -13.84 9.95 5.63
N LYS A 115 -14.21 8.78 5.12
CA LYS A 115 -13.32 7.92 4.33
C LYS A 115 -12.82 8.62 3.07
N VAL A 116 -13.72 9.31 2.35
CA VAL A 116 -13.34 10.08 1.15
C VAL A 116 -12.41 11.24 1.51
N ALA A 117 -12.67 11.93 2.65
CA ALA A 117 -11.79 13.00 3.12
C ALA A 117 -10.38 12.49 3.46
N LEU A 118 -10.27 11.31 4.08
CA LEU A 118 -9.00 10.66 4.40
C LEU A 118 -8.19 10.30 3.14
N LEU A 119 -8.86 9.75 2.13
CA LEU A 119 -8.22 9.45 0.85
C LEU A 119 -7.75 10.73 0.16
N ARG A 120 -8.51 11.83 0.27
CA ARG A 120 -8.11 13.16 -0.22
C ARG A 120 -6.90 13.72 0.51
N ALA A 121 -6.77 13.43 1.80
CA ALA A 121 -5.58 13.80 2.58
C ALA A 121 -4.34 12.96 2.24
N GLY A 122 -4.48 11.91 1.43
CA GLY A 122 -3.37 11.10 0.93
C GLY A 122 -3.18 9.75 1.65
N ALA A 123 -4.15 9.28 2.45
CA ALA A 123 -4.12 7.93 3.02
C ALA A 123 -4.20 6.85 1.93
N ASP A 124 -3.50 5.73 2.12
CA ASP A 124 -3.51 4.56 1.21
C ASP A 124 -4.55 3.53 1.62
N ASP A 125 -4.88 3.46 2.90
CA ASP A 125 -5.90 2.57 3.44
C ASP A 125 -6.44 3.15 4.75
N TYR A 126 -7.56 2.61 5.23
CA TYR A 126 -8.10 2.96 6.55
C TYR A 126 -8.62 1.71 7.26
N VAL A 127 -8.58 1.75 8.59
CA VAL A 127 -9.12 0.69 9.47
C VAL A 127 -10.00 1.35 10.51
N SER A 128 -11.23 0.84 10.65
CA SER A 128 -12.17 1.36 11.64
C SER A 128 -11.85 0.85 13.04
N LYS A 129 -11.81 1.73 14.04
CA LYS A 129 -11.78 1.35 15.45
C LYS A 129 -13.20 0.98 15.93
N PRO A 130 -13.40 -0.12 16.70
CA PRO A 130 -12.40 -1.10 17.10
C PRO A 130 -12.04 -2.06 15.95
N PHE A 131 -10.77 -2.46 15.88
CA PHE A 131 -10.26 -3.37 14.86
C PHE A 131 -9.71 -4.66 15.45
N GLY A 132 -9.77 -5.74 14.67
CA GLY A 132 -9.07 -6.98 14.98
C GLY A 132 -7.59 -6.91 14.64
N MET A 133 -6.71 -7.33 15.54
CA MET A 133 -5.26 -7.36 15.29
C MET A 133 -4.90 -8.16 14.03
N PRO A 134 -5.49 -9.34 13.75
CA PRO A 134 -5.20 -10.06 12.51
C PRO A 134 -5.56 -9.29 11.23
N GLU A 135 -6.63 -8.49 11.25
CA GLU A 135 -7.02 -7.65 10.12
C GLU A 135 -5.98 -6.54 9.89
N LEU A 136 -5.61 -5.83 10.96
CA LEU A 136 -4.62 -4.75 10.88
C LEU A 136 -3.28 -5.27 10.36
N VAL A 137 -2.79 -6.39 10.90
CA VAL A 137 -1.54 -7.03 10.46
C VAL A 137 -1.62 -7.41 8.98
N ALA A 138 -2.70 -8.04 8.53
CA ALA A 138 -2.86 -8.43 7.14
C ALA A 138 -2.83 -7.22 6.18
N ARG A 139 -3.40 -6.07 6.58
CA ARG A 139 -3.36 -4.82 5.81
C ARG A 139 -1.95 -4.22 5.78
N ILE A 140 -1.25 -4.20 6.91
CA ILE A 140 0.16 -3.74 6.99
C ILE A 140 1.04 -4.57 6.07
N GLU A 141 1.00 -5.89 6.17
CA GLU A 141 1.77 -6.78 5.31
C GLU A 141 1.43 -6.61 3.83
N ALA A 142 0.14 -6.43 3.52
CA ALA A 142 -0.30 -6.17 2.15
C ALA A 142 0.27 -4.86 1.61
N GLN A 143 0.27 -3.78 2.39
CA GLN A 143 0.83 -2.49 1.98
C GLN A 143 2.36 -2.56 1.85
N LEU A 144 3.07 -3.16 2.81
CA LEU A 144 4.52 -3.34 2.75
C LEU A 144 4.96 -4.19 1.55
N ARG A 145 4.30 -5.32 1.31
CA ARG A 145 4.56 -6.18 0.14
C ARG A 145 4.36 -5.40 -1.16
N ARG A 146 3.31 -4.61 -1.25
CA ARG A 146 2.99 -3.78 -2.41
C ARG A 146 4.02 -2.68 -2.65
N ALA A 147 4.56 -2.07 -1.59
CA ALA A 147 5.60 -1.06 -1.68
C ALA A 147 6.95 -1.64 -2.15
N ARG A 148 7.22 -2.91 -1.85
CA ARG A 148 8.51 -3.58 -2.10
C ARG A 148 8.55 -4.47 -3.34
N THR A 149 7.41 -4.80 -3.97
CA THR A 149 7.41 -5.78 -5.07
C THR A 149 8.03 -5.20 -6.34
N PRO A 150 9.24 -5.64 -6.76
CA PRO A 150 9.75 -5.34 -8.08
C PRO A 150 8.90 -6.07 -9.13
N HIS A 151 8.43 -5.34 -10.11
CA HIS A 151 7.47 -5.85 -11.08
C HIS A 151 8.10 -6.77 -12.11
N ARG A 152 7.77 -8.04 -12.01
CA ARG A 152 8.19 -9.06 -12.96
C ARG A 152 7.46 -8.87 -14.30
N LYS A 153 8.21 -8.60 -15.38
CA LYS A 153 7.79 -8.46 -16.80
C LYS A 153 6.82 -7.29 -17.08
N LEU A 154 7.36 -6.10 -17.12
CA LEU A 154 6.68 -4.91 -17.61
C LEU A 154 7.35 -4.40 -18.89
N PRO A 155 6.62 -3.68 -19.76
CA PRO A 155 7.22 -3.04 -20.93
C PRO A 155 8.35 -2.10 -20.50
N PRO A 156 9.33 -1.89 -21.38
CA PRO A 156 10.43 -0.96 -21.13
C PRO A 156 9.89 0.45 -20.87
N ALA A 157 10.76 1.34 -20.42
CA ALA A 157 10.42 2.74 -20.26
C ALA A 157 9.78 3.31 -21.54
N PHE A 158 8.72 4.10 -21.39
CA PHE A 158 8.01 4.75 -22.48
C PHE A 158 7.61 6.17 -22.09
N GLU A 159 7.24 6.98 -23.07
CA GLU A 159 6.81 8.36 -22.84
C GLU A 159 5.34 8.57 -23.20
N VAL A 160 4.66 9.45 -22.46
CA VAL A 160 3.32 9.95 -22.76
C VAL A 160 3.28 11.43 -22.38
N ASP A 161 2.95 12.31 -23.29
CA ASP A 161 2.91 13.77 -23.10
C ASP A 161 4.18 14.34 -22.41
N GLY A 162 5.36 13.81 -22.79
CA GLY A 162 6.65 14.19 -22.20
C GLY A 162 6.84 13.74 -20.76
N LEU A 163 6.05 12.77 -20.29
CA LEU A 163 6.23 12.06 -19.04
C LEU A 163 6.98 10.75 -19.32
N SER A 164 8.22 10.65 -18.88
CA SER A 164 9.00 9.42 -18.94
C SER A 164 8.61 8.49 -17.79
N ILE A 165 8.33 7.23 -18.11
CA ILE A 165 7.76 6.23 -17.21
C ILE A 165 8.67 5.03 -17.17
N ASP A 166 9.29 4.77 -16.02
CA ASP A 166 10.03 3.53 -15.75
C ASP A 166 9.24 2.68 -14.74
N LEU A 167 8.59 1.65 -15.24
CA LEU A 167 7.78 0.76 -14.39
C LEU A 167 8.62 -0.27 -13.62
N ILE A 168 9.88 -0.46 -13.97
CA ILE A 168 10.80 -1.36 -13.27
C ILE A 168 11.34 -0.66 -12.03
N GLN A 169 11.79 0.58 -12.21
CA GLN A 169 12.30 1.40 -11.10
C GLN A 169 11.20 2.09 -10.29
N ASN A 170 9.92 1.98 -10.71
CA ASN A 170 8.81 2.75 -10.16
C ASN A 170 9.07 4.26 -10.17
N GLU A 171 9.64 4.75 -11.26
CA GLU A 171 10.02 6.14 -11.41
C GLU A 171 9.25 6.84 -12.53
N LEU A 172 8.79 8.04 -12.24
CA LEU A 172 8.22 8.95 -13.23
C LEU A 172 9.08 10.20 -13.28
N ARG A 173 9.35 10.67 -14.49
CA ARG A 173 10.10 11.92 -14.71
C ARG A 173 9.40 12.81 -15.73
N ARG A 174 9.47 14.10 -15.50
CA ARG A 174 9.16 15.11 -16.51
C ARG A 174 10.39 15.99 -16.66
N GLY A 175 11.13 15.80 -17.75
CA GLY A 175 12.49 16.33 -17.87
C GLY A 175 13.37 15.79 -16.74
N ASP A 176 14.09 16.67 -16.04
CA ASP A 176 14.96 16.31 -14.91
C ASP A 176 14.21 16.13 -13.57
N THR A 177 12.92 16.45 -13.53
CA THR A 177 12.13 16.39 -12.29
C THR A 177 11.57 15.00 -12.06
N VAL A 178 11.93 14.37 -10.92
CA VAL A 178 11.35 13.10 -10.46
C VAL A 178 9.99 13.37 -9.82
N ILE A 179 8.97 12.65 -10.26
CA ILE A 179 7.61 12.72 -9.72
C ILE A 179 7.37 11.53 -8.78
N ARG A 180 7.13 11.80 -7.51
CA ARG A 180 6.90 10.76 -6.50
C ARG A 180 5.43 10.41 -6.40
N LEU A 181 5.10 9.14 -6.65
CA LEU A 181 3.78 8.57 -6.43
C LEU A 181 3.74 7.73 -5.16
N SER A 182 2.62 7.75 -4.44
CA SER A 182 2.37 6.80 -3.36
C SER A 182 2.15 5.38 -3.92
N PRO A 183 2.25 4.33 -3.10
CA PRO A 183 2.04 2.95 -3.55
C PRO A 183 0.68 2.72 -4.21
N THR A 184 -0.37 3.39 -3.73
CA THR A 184 -1.72 3.30 -4.30
C THR A 184 -1.83 4.02 -5.64
N GLU A 185 -1.26 5.23 -5.74
CA GLU A 185 -1.18 5.98 -6.99
C GLU A 185 -0.41 5.19 -8.06
N TRP A 186 0.71 4.57 -7.69
CA TRP A 186 1.48 3.69 -8.59
C TRP A 186 0.65 2.52 -9.11
N ARG A 187 -0.14 1.87 -8.26
CA ARG A 187 -0.98 0.74 -8.68
C ARG A 187 -2.05 1.17 -9.67
N ILE A 188 -2.71 2.30 -9.42
CA ILE A 188 -3.69 2.85 -10.36
C ILE A 188 -3.00 3.16 -11.69
N PHE A 189 -1.91 3.92 -11.66
CA PHE A 189 -1.18 4.32 -12.85
C PHE A 189 -0.69 3.12 -13.65
N ARG A 190 -0.09 2.15 -12.99
CA ARG A 190 0.37 0.91 -13.59
C ARG A 190 -0.76 0.09 -14.22
N THR A 191 -1.92 0.02 -13.58
CA THR A 191 -3.08 -0.65 -14.16
C THR A 191 -3.46 -0.02 -15.48
N LEU A 192 -3.49 1.32 -15.55
CA LEU A 192 -3.73 2.05 -16.80
C LEU A 192 -2.71 1.70 -17.89
N VAL A 193 -1.43 1.66 -17.52
CA VAL A 193 -0.35 1.29 -18.44
C VAL A 193 -0.52 -0.13 -18.98
N LEU A 194 -0.77 -1.10 -18.11
CA LEU A 194 -0.94 -2.52 -18.48
C LEU A 194 -2.13 -2.74 -19.43
N TRP A 195 -3.14 -1.87 -19.38
CA TRP A 195 -4.27 -1.94 -20.29
C TRP A 195 -3.99 -1.30 -21.67
N GLY A 196 -2.80 -0.70 -21.84
CA GLY A 196 -2.30 -0.26 -23.15
C GLY A 196 -3.21 0.74 -23.86
N GLY A 197 -3.70 1.76 -23.15
CA GLY A 197 -4.59 2.79 -23.69
C GLY A 197 -6.07 2.38 -23.79
N ARG A 198 -6.43 1.12 -23.54
CA ARG A 198 -7.83 0.68 -23.47
C ARG A 198 -8.49 1.19 -22.19
N PRO A 199 -9.81 1.51 -22.22
CA PRO A 199 -10.54 1.90 -21.03
C PRO A 199 -10.53 0.81 -19.95
N VAL A 200 -10.14 1.17 -18.72
CA VAL A 200 -10.20 0.30 -17.53
C VAL A 200 -11.50 0.59 -16.79
N PRO A 201 -12.43 -0.37 -16.69
CA PRO A 201 -13.66 -0.18 -15.92
C PRO A 201 -13.36 0.14 -14.45
N HIS A 202 -14.19 0.99 -13.82
CA HIS A 202 -14.00 1.38 -12.42
C HIS A 202 -13.85 0.17 -11.49
N GLN A 203 -14.68 -0.88 -11.68
CA GLN A 203 -14.62 -2.08 -10.85
C GLN A 203 -13.32 -2.86 -11.03
N GLU A 204 -12.83 -2.99 -12.26
CA GLU A 204 -11.58 -3.69 -12.56
C GLU A 204 -10.38 -2.95 -11.96
N MET A 205 -10.33 -1.64 -12.11
CA MET A 205 -9.28 -0.82 -11.50
C MET A 205 -9.33 -0.89 -9.97
N PHE A 206 -10.53 -0.83 -9.39
CA PHE A 206 -10.71 -0.96 -7.96
C PHE A 206 -10.22 -2.31 -7.44
N ASN A 207 -10.61 -3.40 -8.12
CA ASN A 207 -10.18 -4.76 -7.77
C ASN A 207 -8.66 -4.93 -7.87
N ALA A 208 -8.03 -4.35 -8.89
CA ALA A 208 -6.57 -4.38 -9.06
C ALA A 208 -5.82 -3.66 -7.93
N VAL A 209 -6.43 -2.64 -7.33
CA VAL A 209 -5.80 -1.81 -6.31
C VAL A 209 -6.11 -2.27 -4.88
N TRP A 210 -7.35 -2.59 -4.57
CA TRP A 210 -7.81 -2.90 -3.21
C TRP A 210 -8.35 -4.32 -3.01
N GLY A 211 -8.58 -5.09 -4.09
CA GLY A 211 -9.22 -6.41 -4.02
C GLY A 211 -10.75 -6.30 -4.04
N ARG A 212 -11.43 -7.48 -3.90
CA ARG A 212 -12.89 -7.61 -4.15
C ARG A 212 -13.81 -7.07 -3.06
N GLN A 213 -13.32 -6.35 -2.08
CA GLN A 213 -14.11 -6.13 -0.86
C GLN A 213 -14.31 -4.67 -0.51
N PHE A 214 -14.97 -3.77 -1.04
CA PHE A 214 -15.45 -2.54 -0.35
C PHE A 214 -15.95 -1.41 -1.27
N GLY A 215 -17.08 -0.81 -0.90
CA GLY A 215 -17.47 0.57 -1.19
C GLY A 215 -17.87 0.87 -2.65
N ASN A 216 -18.10 2.14 -2.94
CA ASN A 216 -18.37 2.64 -4.28
C ASN A 216 -17.06 2.87 -5.06
N PRO A 217 -16.69 1.98 -6.02
CA PRO A 217 -15.41 2.06 -6.74
C PRO A 217 -15.15 3.41 -7.40
N SER A 218 -16.17 3.99 -8.00
CA SER A 218 -16.04 5.23 -8.78
C SER A 218 -15.65 6.43 -7.90
N GLN A 219 -16.17 6.49 -6.67
CA GLN A 219 -15.91 7.59 -5.76
C GLN A 219 -14.48 7.57 -5.25
N TYR A 220 -13.97 6.39 -4.85
CA TYR A 220 -12.59 6.22 -4.40
C TYR A 220 -11.59 6.50 -5.51
N LEU A 221 -11.79 5.91 -6.68
CA LEU A 221 -10.91 6.11 -7.83
C LEU A 221 -10.83 7.57 -8.27
N ARG A 222 -11.95 8.30 -8.22
CA ARG A 222 -11.97 9.73 -8.58
C ARG A 222 -11.02 10.56 -7.73
N VAL A 223 -10.91 10.25 -6.44
CA VAL A 223 -9.99 10.96 -5.54
C VAL A 223 -8.54 10.73 -5.96
N TYR A 224 -8.13 9.47 -6.10
CA TYR A 224 -6.76 9.14 -6.48
C TYR A 224 -6.40 9.60 -7.90
N VAL A 225 -7.31 9.50 -8.84
CA VAL A 225 -7.08 10.03 -10.19
C VAL A 225 -6.92 11.56 -10.17
N THR A 226 -7.65 12.26 -9.31
CA THR A 226 -7.45 13.70 -9.12
C THR A 226 -6.06 14.02 -8.57
N HIS A 227 -5.58 13.25 -7.57
CA HIS A 227 -4.22 13.41 -7.04
C HIS A 227 -3.15 13.08 -8.08
N LEU A 228 -3.32 11.98 -8.80
CA LEU A 228 -2.42 11.61 -9.89
C LEU A 228 -2.31 12.72 -10.93
N ARG A 229 -3.44 13.23 -11.42
CA ARG A 229 -3.45 14.31 -12.41
C ARG A 229 -2.71 15.54 -11.93
N ARG A 230 -2.86 15.95 -10.66
CA ARG A 230 -2.12 17.08 -10.09
C ARG A 230 -0.61 16.87 -10.08
N LYS A 231 -0.15 15.64 -10.02
CA LYS A 231 1.28 15.29 -10.00
C LYS A 231 1.88 15.09 -11.39
N ILE A 232 1.13 14.47 -12.31
CA ILE A 232 1.67 13.97 -13.57
C ILE A 232 1.21 14.75 -14.80
N GLU A 233 0.08 15.44 -14.77
CA GLU A 233 -0.37 16.27 -15.90
C GLU A 233 0.36 17.61 -15.93
N ARG A 234 0.46 18.23 -17.11
CA ARG A 234 0.90 19.62 -17.22
C ARG A 234 -0.17 20.57 -16.69
N ASP A 235 -1.42 20.25 -17.00
CA ASP A 235 -2.61 20.93 -16.49
C ASP A 235 -3.64 19.88 -16.08
N ALA A 236 -3.94 19.81 -14.78
CA ALA A 236 -4.89 18.84 -14.24
C ALA A 236 -6.34 19.09 -14.70
N ALA A 237 -6.66 20.30 -15.19
CA ALA A 237 -7.98 20.64 -15.72
C ALA A 237 -8.18 20.12 -17.15
N THR A 238 -7.08 20.00 -17.90
CA THR A 238 -7.06 19.50 -19.29
C THR A 238 -6.16 18.28 -19.41
N PRO A 239 -6.52 17.14 -18.78
CA PRO A 239 -5.64 15.97 -18.68
C PRO A 239 -5.38 15.32 -20.04
N ARG A 240 -4.13 14.93 -20.28
CA ARG A 240 -3.68 14.22 -21.48
C ARG A 240 -3.12 12.83 -21.18
N VAL A 241 -2.57 12.62 -19.98
CA VAL A 241 -1.97 11.34 -19.56
C VAL A 241 -3.04 10.39 -19.03
N ILE A 242 -3.96 10.86 -18.17
CA ILE A 242 -5.06 10.04 -17.66
C ILE A 242 -6.38 10.62 -18.14
N LEU A 243 -7.00 9.93 -19.08
CA LEU A 243 -8.28 10.35 -19.68
C LEU A 243 -9.45 9.68 -18.96
N THR A 244 -10.58 10.39 -18.87
CA THR A 244 -11.83 9.84 -18.35
C THR A 244 -12.66 9.30 -19.51
N GLU A 245 -13.13 8.06 -19.37
CA GLU A 245 -14.13 7.47 -20.27
C GLU A 245 -15.48 7.46 -19.55
N PRO A 246 -16.40 8.35 -19.94
CA PRO A 246 -17.68 8.53 -19.26
C PRO A 246 -18.46 7.22 -19.14
N GLY A 247 -18.92 6.91 -17.93
CA GLY A 247 -19.68 5.69 -17.63
C GLY A 247 -18.87 4.40 -17.57
N ILE A 248 -17.59 4.40 -17.96
CA ILE A 248 -16.72 3.22 -17.98
C ILE A 248 -15.65 3.31 -16.90
N GLY A 249 -14.79 4.31 -16.99
CA GLY A 249 -13.62 4.41 -16.09
C GLY A 249 -12.56 5.37 -16.59
N TYR A 250 -11.33 4.89 -16.64
CA TYR A 250 -10.17 5.69 -17.04
C TYR A 250 -9.30 4.93 -18.03
N ARG A 251 -8.54 5.66 -18.85
CA ARG A 251 -7.51 5.08 -19.71
C ARG A 251 -6.24 5.94 -19.74
N LEU A 252 -5.14 5.34 -20.13
CA LEU A 252 -3.93 6.07 -20.46
C LEU A 252 -4.13 6.80 -21.79
N GLY A 253 -3.67 8.04 -21.86
CA GLY A 253 -3.55 8.77 -23.12
C GLY A 253 -2.52 8.10 -24.03
N SER A 254 -2.66 8.30 -25.33
CA SER A 254 -1.63 8.00 -26.35
C SER A 254 -1.20 9.31 -26.96
N ASP A 255 0.07 9.44 -27.28
CA ASP A 255 0.59 10.52 -28.12
C ASP A 255 -0.03 10.47 -29.51
#